data_c1e007c875d47fea875ca41bbdaabd33
#
_entry.id   c1e007c875d47fea875ca41bbdaabd33
#
_cell.length_a   1.000
_cell.length_b   1.000
_cell.length_c   1.000
_cell.angle_alpha   90.00
_cell.angle_beta   90.00
_cell.angle_gamma   90.00
#
_symmetry.space_group_name_H-M   'P 1'
#
loop_
_entity.id
_entity.type
_entity.pdbx_description
1 polymer ?
#
loop_
_entity_poly.entity_id
_entity_poly.type
_entity_poly.pdbx_seq_one_letter_code
_entity_poly.pdbx_strand_id
1 'polypeptide(L)'
;MLKIENLHASVESTPIIKGVNLEINPGEVHAIMGPNGSGKSTLANVLMGNPVYEITEGKITFSGEDITEEPVDNRAKKGMFLAFQYPESIPGVTIVNMLKTALTNIEETEYTTVELRLKVAEAMKDLGLSPDFVDRYLN
;
A
#
# COMPACT_ATOMS: atom_id res chain seq x y z
N MET A 1 -7.55 -10.91 -5.79
CA MET A 1 -8.87 -10.33 -6.09
C MET A 1 -9.21 -9.29 -5.03
N LEU A 2 -9.61 -8.10 -5.42
CA LEU A 2 -10.12 -7.05 -4.54
C LEU A 2 -11.59 -6.80 -4.86
N LYS A 3 -12.46 -6.80 -3.85
CA LYS A 3 -13.88 -6.49 -4.00
C LYS A 3 -14.28 -5.40 -3.01
N ILE A 4 -14.99 -4.41 -3.49
CA ILE A 4 -15.52 -3.29 -2.73
C ILE A 4 -17.04 -3.26 -2.94
N GLU A 5 -17.80 -3.28 -1.86
CA GLU A 5 -19.27 -3.33 -1.88
C GLU A 5 -19.83 -2.16 -1.07
N ASN A 6 -20.54 -1.28 -1.74
CA ASN A 6 -21.25 -0.12 -1.17
C ASN A 6 -20.38 0.69 -0.18
N LEU A 7 -19.12 0.95 -0.53
CA LEU A 7 -18.15 1.59 0.36
C LEU A 7 -18.49 3.06 0.56
N HIS A 8 -18.66 3.45 1.81
CA HIS A 8 -18.77 4.84 2.25
C HIS A 8 -17.62 5.16 3.20
N ALA A 9 -17.03 6.34 3.04
CA ALA A 9 -15.98 6.79 3.95
C ALA A 9 -16.02 8.31 4.14
N SER A 10 -15.66 8.73 5.35
CA SER A 10 -15.63 10.14 5.77
C SER A 10 -14.26 10.54 6.31
N VAL A 11 -14.00 11.84 6.32
CA VAL A 11 -12.92 12.49 7.06
C VAL A 11 -13.53 13.60 7.90
N GLU A 12 -13.21 13.64 9.19
CA GLU A 12 -13.77 14.64 10.13
C GLU A 12 -15.30 14.77 9.99
N SER A 13 -16.00 13.62 9.92
CA SER A 13 -17.47 13.54 9.71
C SER A 13 -17.96 14.04 8.35
N THR A 14 -17.09 14.42 7.42
CA THR A 14 -17.47 14.84 6.07
C THR A 14 -17.43 13.65 5.12
N PRO A 15 -18.58 13.22 4.53
CA PRO A 15 -18.62 12.09 3.60
C PRO A 15 -17.91 12.40 2.29
N ILE A 16 -16.91 11.59 1.94
CA ILE A 16 -16.13 11.74 0.69
C ILE A 16 -16.41 10.59 -0.26
N ILE A 17 -16.38 9.36 0.21
CA ILE A 17 -16.72 8.16 -0.57
C ILE A 17 -18.21 7.86 -0.30
N LYS A 18 -18.98 7.65 -1.36
CA LYS A 18 -20.46 7.58 -1.28
C LYS A 18 -21.00 6.39 -2.08
N GLY A 19 -20.82 5.18 -1.55
CA GLY A 19 -21.39 3.95 -2.14
C GLY A 19 -20.56 3.41 -3.33
N VAL A 20 -19.24 3.38 -3.24
CA VAL A 20 -18.39 2.82 -4.29
C VAL A 20 -18.50 1.30 -4.33
N ASN A 21 -18.71 0.78 -5.56
CA ASN A 21 -18.65 -0.64 -5.86
C ASN A 21 -17.55 -0.86 -6.91
N LEU A 22 -16.64 -1.80 -6.66
CA LEU A 22 -15.56 -2.14 -7.58
C LEU A 22 -15.13 -3.59 -7.35
N GLU A 23 -14.86 -4.30 -8.43
CA GLU A 23 -14.26 -5.64 -8.37
C GLU A 23 -13.07 -5.70 -9.32
N ILE A 24 -11.94 -6.17 -8.81
CA ILE A 24 -10.69 -6.31 -9.56
C ILE A 24 -10.22 -7.75 -9.40
N ASN A 25 -10.15 -8.47 -10.52
CA ASN A 25 -9.66 -9.85 -10.54
C ASN A 25 -8.14 -9.92 -10.68
N PRO A 26 -7.50 -11.06 -10.35
CA PRO A 26 -6.08 -11.25 -10.58
C PRO A 26 -5.71 -11.01 -12.04
N GLY A 27 -4.63 -10.24 -12.27
CA GLY A 27 -4.14 -9.89 -13.60
C GLY A 27 -4.85 -8.71 -14.28
N GLU A 28 -5.90 -8.15 -13.68
CA GLU A 28 -6.56 -6.97 -14.21
C GLU A 28 -5.87 -5.67 -13.78
N VAL A 29 -5.91 -4.67 -14.65
CA VAL A 29 -5.48 -3.29 -14.38
C VAL A 29 -6.68 -2.36 -14.52
N HIS A 30 -7.03 -1.69 -13.43
CA HIS A 30 -8.12 -0.73 -13.40
C HIS A 30 -7.61 0.69 -13.25
N ALA A 31 -7.99 1.58 -14.15
CA ALA A 31 -7.67 3.01 -14.09
C ALA A 31 -8.88 3.79 -13.55
N ILE A 32 -8.70 4.43 -12.39
CA ILE A 32 -9.73 5.30 -11.80
C ILE A 32 -9.49 6.74 -12.25
N MET A 33 -10.44 7.29 -13.01
CA MET A 33 -10.36 8.63 -13.56
C MET A 33 -11.50 9.50 -13.03
N GLY A 34 -11.28 10.81 -13.02
CA GLY A 34 -12.27 11.79 -12.59
C GLY A 34 -11.62 13.15 -12.31
N PRO A 35 -12.41 14.22 -12.13
CA PRO A 35 -11.92 15.55 -11.82
C PRO A 35 -11.21 15.61 -10.47
N ASN A 36 -10.48 16.72 -10.23
CA ASN A 36 -9.89 16.97 -8.91
C ASN A 36 -10.99 17.07 -7.85
N GLY A 37 -10.72 16.50 -6.66
CA GLY A 37 -11.70 16.45 -5.58
C GLY A 37 -12.75 15.33 -5.68
N SER A 38 -12.72 14.48 -6.72
CA SER A 38 -13.69 13.37 -6.85
C SER A 38 -13.45 12.16 -5.93
N GLY A 39 -12.44 12.20 -5.05
CA GLY A 39 -12.18 11.14 -4.07
C GLY A 39 -11.23 10.03 -4.54
N LYS A 40 -10.56 10.16 -5.70
CA LYS A 40 -9.65 9.10 -6.21
C LYS A 40 -8.53 8.74 -5.22
N SER A 41 -7.81 9.73 -4.74
CA SER A 41 -6.73 9.53 -3.76
C SER A 41 -7.28 9.11 -2.40
N THR A 42 -8.46 9.60 -2.05
CA THR A 42 -9.17 9.18 -0.83
C THR A 42 -9.51 7.69 -0.90
N LEU A 43 -10.03 7.20 -2.02
CA LEU A 43 -10.32 5.78 -2.19
C LEU A 43 -9.06 4.92 -1.99
N ALA A 44 -7.93 5.30 -2.60
CA ALA A 44 -6.67 4.58 -2.42
C ALA A 44 -6.22 4.54 -0.95
N ASN A 45 -6.31 5.68 -0.24
CA ASN A 45 -5.97 5.75 1.18
C ASN A 45 -6.93 4.94 2.06
N VAL A 46 -8.22 4.97 1.80
CA VAL A 46 -9.24 4.15 2.49
C VAL A 46 -8.96 2.67 2.29
N LEU A 47 -8.63 2.24 1.06
CA LEU A 47 -8.27 0.86 0.77
C LEU A 47 -7.02 0.41 1.50
N MET A 48 -6.06 1.29 1.75
CA MET A 48 -4.89 1.00 2.56
C MET A 48 -5.15 1.06 4.08
N GLY A 49 -6.34 1.47 4.51
CA GLY A 49 -6.68 1.57 5.93
C GLY A 49 -6.04 2.77 6.63
N ASN A 50 -5.83 3.87 5.92
CA ASN A 50 -5.29 5.10 6.51
C ASN A 50 -6.26 5.62 7.59
N PRO A 51 -5.81 5.75 8.87
CA PRO A 51 -6.68 6.04 10.02
C PRO A 51 -7.30 7.44 10.01
N VAL A 52 -6.90 8.32 9.10
CA VAL A 52 -7.53 9.63 8.91
C VAL A 52 -8.95 9.48 8.35
N TYR A 53 -9.24 8.36 7.67
CA TYR A 53 -10.54 8.09 7.06
C TYR A 53 -11.30 7.04 7.85
N GLU A 54 -12.56 7.30 8.12
CA GLU A 54 -13.49 6.39 8.77
C GLU A 54 -14.39 5.72 7.71
N ILE A 55 -14.40 4.39 7.68
CA ILE A 55 -15.36 3.64 6.87
C ILE A 55 -16.68 3.63 7.63
N THR A 56 -17.71 4.23 7.05
CA THR A 56 -19.01 4.39 7.69
C THR A 56 -20.03 3.34 7.23
N GLU A 57 -19.85 2.76 6.04
CA GLU A 57 -20.70 1.72 5.48
C GLU A 57 -19.96 0.96 4.39
N GLY A 58 -20.38 -0.28 4.15
CA GLY A 58 -19.86 -1.11 3.07
C GLY A 58 -18.80 -2.10 3.53
N LYS A 59 -18.19 -2.77 2.55
CA LYS A 59 -17.27 -3.86 2.80
C LYS A 59 -16.10 -3.85 1.82
N ILE A 60 -14.91 -4.19 2.31
CA ILE A 60 -13.72 -4.40 1.50
C ILE A 60 -13.24 -5.84 1.71
N THR A 61 -13.17 -6.61 0.63
CA THR A 61 -12.67 -7.99 0.63
C THR A 61 -11.41 -8.07 -0.22
N PHE A 62 -10.32 -8.60 0.32
CA PHE A 62 -9.07 -8.83 -0.39
C PHE A 62 -8.66 -10.30 -0.29
N SER A 63 -8.42 -10.93 -1.44
CA SER A 63 -8.06 -12.37 -1.55
C SER A 63 -9.02 -13.32 -0.80
N GLY A 64 -10.32 -12.93 -0.72
CA GLY A 64 -11.36 -13.70 -0.04
C GLY A 64 -11.55 -13.38 1.43
N GLU A 65 -10.71 -12.53 2.02
CA GLU A 65 -10.78 -12.12 3.42
C GLU A 65 -11.38 -10.73 3.56
N ASP A 66 -12.21 -10.54 4.59
CA ASP A 66 -12.72 -9.22 4.96
C ASP A 66 -11.61 -8.40 5.62
N ILE A 67 -11.28 -7.26 5.03
CA ILE A 67 -10.24 -6.36 5.53
C ILE A 67 -10.80 -4.99 5.95
N THR A 68 -12.11 -4.85 6.03
CA THR A 68 -12.77 -3.55 6.26
C THR A 68 -12.24 -2.83 7.48
N GLU A 69 -12.08 -3.53 8.59
CA GLU A 69 -11.60 -2.98 9.86
C GLU A 69 -10.09 -3.23 10.11
N GLU A 70 -9.39 -3.84 9.14
CA GLU A 70 -7.99 -4.17 9.34
C GLU A 70 -7.08 -2.93 9.26
N PRO A 71 -6.09 -2.80 10.15
CA PRO A 71 -5.13 -1.72 10.14
C PRO A 71 -4.16 -1.82 8.95
N VAL A 72 -3.46 -0.73 8.67
CA VAL A 72 -2.54 -0.57 7.51
C VAL A 72 -1.50 -1.68 7.43
N ASP A 73 -0.89 -2.03 8.56
CA ASP A 73 0.17 -3.04 8.63
C ASP A 73 -0.32 -4.44 8.27
N ASN A 74 -1.53 -4.81 8.70
CA ASN A 74 -2.13 -6.08 8.34
C ASN A 74 -2.46 -6.14 6.84
N ARG A 75 -3.00 -5.06 6.28
CA ARG A 75 -3.27 -4.98 4.82
C ARG A 75 -1.97 -5.08 4.02
N ALA A 76 -0.91 -4.44 4.48
CA ALA A 76 0.42 -4.53 3.84
C ALA A 76 0.98 -5.97 3.90
N LYS A 77 0.85 -6.67 5.04
CA LYS A 77 1.25 -8.08 5.18
C LYS A 77 0.49 -9.02 4.24
N LYS A 78 -0.76 -8.69 3.91
CA LYS A 78 -1.57 -9.42 2.93
C LYS A 78 -1.17 -9.13 1.47
N GLY A 79 -0.21 -8.23 1.24
CA GLY A 79 0.33 -7.90 -0.08
C GLY A 79 -0.29 -6.65 -0.73
N MET A 80 -1.07 -5.86 0.01
CA MET A 80 -1.51 -4.56 -0.50
C MET A 80 -0.38 -3.55 -0.43
N PHE A 81 -0.22 -2.75 -1.49
CA PHE A 81 0.80 -1.71 -1.56
C PHE A 81 0.23 -0.43 -2.18
N LEU A 82 0.63 0.72 -1.66
CA LEU A 82 0.29 2.02 -2.21
C LEU A 82 1.55 2.82 -2.54
N ALA A 83 1.72 3.16 -3.82
CA ALA A 83 2.74 4.12 -4.23
C ALA A 83 2.21 5.55 -4.00
N PHE A 84 2.87 6.28 -3.11
CA PHE A 84 2.48 7.67 -2.82
C PHE A 84 2.84 8.60 -3.96
N GLN A 85 1.97 9.58 -4.24
CA GLN A 85 2.23 10.60 -5.25
C GLN A 85 3.42 11.50 -4.85
N TYR A 86 3.57 11.77 -3.56
CA TYR A 86 4.67 12.51 -2.96
C TYR A 86 5.24 11.65 -1.82
N PRO A 87 6.26 10.81 -2.12
CA PRO A 87 6.89 10.03 -1.07
C PRO A 87 7.66 10.98 -0.14
N GLU A 88 7.42 10.83 1.17
CA GLU A 88 8.13 11.61 2.17
C GLU A 88 9.49 10.98 2.49
N SER A 89 10.48 11.84 2.75
CA SER A 89 11.78 11.39 3.23
C SER A 89 11.71 11.02 4.71
N ILE A 90 12.41 9.95 5.08
CA ILE A 90 12.58 9.57 6.48
C ILE A 90 14.05 9.81 6.83
N PRO A 91 14.38 10.90 7.56
CA PRO A 91 15.75 11.25 7.87
C PRO A 91 16.50 10.11 8.58
N GLY A 92 17.70 9.79 8.09
CA GLY A 92 18.55 8.76 8.66
C GLY A 92 18.19 7.32 8.30
N VAL A 93 17.14 7.09 7.53
CA VAL A 93 16.72 5.75 7.06
C VAL A 93 17.22 5.52 5.64
N THR A 94 18.00 4.46 5.45
CA THR A 94 18.43 4.01 4.13
C THR A 94 17.41 3.06 3.52
N ILE A 95 17.43 2.92 2.19
CA ILE A 95 16.57 1.98 1.46
C ILE A 95 16.72 0.55 2.02
N VAL A 96 17.95 0.10 2.25
CA VAL A 96 18.20 -1.24 2.79
C VAL A 96 17.61 -1.43 4.18
N ASN A 97 17.68 -0.43 5.06
CA ASN A 97 17.12 -0.53 6.41
C ASN A 97 15.59 -0.56 6.39
N MET A 98 14.97 0.26 5.55
CA MET A 98 13.52 0.23 5.36
C MET A 98 13.06 -1.14 4.83
N LEU A 99 13.70 -1.65 3.80
CA LEU A 99 13.37 -2.94 3.20
C LEU A 99 13.61 -4.10 4.17
N LYS A 100 14.68 -4.03 5.01
CA LYS A 100 14.91 -5.02 6.06
C LYS A 100 13.74 -5.09 7.02
N THR A 101 13.31 -3.95 7.54
CA THR A 101 12.20 -3.88 8.47
C THR A 101 10.91 -4.38 7.83
N ALA A 102 10.62 -3.97 6.59
CA ALA A 102 9.43 -4.39 5.88
C ALA A 102 9.40 -5.91 5.64
N LEU A 103 10.48 -6.47 5.06
CA LEU A 103 10.56 -7.91 4.75
C LEU A 103 10.53 -8.78 6.01
N THR A 104 11.24 -8.40 7.07
CA THR A 104 11.19 -9.13 8.34
C THR A 104 9.76 -9.22 8.90
N ASN A 105 8.98 -8.14 8.77
CA ASN A 105 7.59 -8.13 9.25
C ASN A 105 6.60 -8.86 8.32
N ILE A 106 6.87 -8.90 7.01
CA ILE A 106 5.99 -9.56 6.03
C ILE A 106 6.26 -11.06 5.97
N GLU A 107 7.54 -11.45 5.91
CA GLU A 107 7.95 -12.84 5.73
C GLU A 107 8.23 -13.56 7.07
N GLU A 108 8.14 -12.84 8.20
CA GLU A 108 8.44 -13.35 9.56
C GLU A 108 9.83 -14.03 9.65
N THR A 109 10.76 -13.56 8.82
CA THR A 109 12.10 -14.13 8.66
C THR A 109 13.16 -13.08 8.93
N GLU A 110 14.13 -13.39 9.78
CA GLU A 110 15.28 -12.51 9.99
C GLU A 110 16.30 -12.67 8.85
N TYR A 111 16.55 -11.56 8.17
CA TYR A 111 17.58 -11.50 7.13
C TYR A 111 18.89 -10.93 7.69
N THR A 112 20.00 -11.59 7.37
CA THR A 112 21.30 -10.96 7.53
C THR A 112 21.44 -9.81 6.54
N THR A 113 22.30 -8.84 6.85
CA THR A 113 22.53 -7.70 5.95
C THR A 113 23.04 -8.14 4.57
N VAL A 114 23.79 -9.22 4.50
CA VAL A 114 24.34 -9.74 3.24
C VAL A 114 23.26 -10.36 2.38
N GLU A 115 22.43 -11.25 2.96
CA GLU A 115 21.30 -11.89 2.25
C GLU A 115 20.32 -10.85 1.72
N LEU A 116 19.99 -9.87 2.55
CA LEU A 116 19.08 -8.80 2.13
C LEU A 116 19.67 -7.98 0.96
N ARG A 117 20.95 -7.60 1.04
CA ARG A 117 21.59 -6.86 -0.05
C ARG A 117 21.59 -7.63 -1.36
N LEU A 118 21.82 -8.93 -1.32
CA LEU A 118 21.77 -9.78 -2.52
C LEU A 118 20.33 -9.80 -3.10
N LYS A 119 19.31 -10.02 -2.26
CA LYS A 119 17.90 -10.04 -2.66
C LYS A 119 17.47 -8.69 -3.27
N VAL A 120 17.87 -7.59 -2.64
CA VAL A 120 17.56 -6.23 -3.15
C VAL A 120 18.31 -5.92 -4.43
N ALA A 121 19.60 -6.30 -4.55
CA ALA A 121 20.38 -6.08 -5.76
C ALA A 121 19.80 -6.87 -6.98
N GLU A 122 19.31 -8.08 -6.76
CA GLU A 122 18.64 -8.87 -7.78
C GLU A 122 17.34 -8.18 -8.25
N ALA A 123 16.49 -7.76 -7.32
CA ALA A 123 15.27 -7.01 -7.64
C ALA A 123 15.55 -5.68 -8.35
N MET A 124 16.61 -4.97 -7.96
CA MET A 124 17.03 -3.73 -8.64
C MET A 124 17.47 -4.00 -10.09
N LYS A 125 18.20 -5.09 -10.31
CA LYS A 125 18.62 -5.49 -11.67
C LYS A 125 17.41 -5.77 -12.56
N ASP A 126 16.40 -6.46 -12.04
CA ASP A 126 15.16 -6.74 -12.77
C ASP A 126 14.39 -5.46 -13.14
N LEU A 127 14.48 -4.44 -12.28
CA LEU A 127 13.91 -3.12 -12.51
C LEU A 127 14.79 -2.18 -13.34
N GLY A 128 16.00 -2.61 -13.76
CA GLY A 128 16.96 -1.77 -14.48
C GLY A 128 17.57 -0.64 -13.62
N LEU A 129 17.57 -0.79 -12.30
CA LEU A 129 18.14 0.16 -11.36
C LEU A 129 19.61 -0.18 -11.03
N SER A 130 20.42 0.86 -10.77
CA SER A 130 21.80 0.64 -10.31
C SER A 130 21.79 0.05 -8.89
N PRO A 131 22.60 -0.99 -8.61
CA PRO A 131 22.78 -1.53 -7.25
C PRO A 131 23.24 -0.49 -6.21
N ASP A 132 23.87 0.60 -6.63
CA ASP A 132 24.33 1.68 -5.75
C ASP A 132 23.18 2.40 -5.02
N PHE A 133 21.93 2.23 -5.49
CA PHE A 133 20.76 2.79 -4.81
C PHE A 133 20.46 2.13 -3.46
N VAL A 134 20.98 0.92 -3.22
CA VAL A 134 20.73 0.17 -1.96
C VAL A 134 21.10 0.96 -0.72
N ASP A 135 22.21 1.69 -0.78
CA ASP A 135 22.76 2.44 0.37
C ASP A 135 22.29 3.89 0.44
N ARG A 136 21.47 4.34 -0.51
CA ARG A 136 20.90 5.69 -0.48
C ARG A 136 19.90 5.85 0.65
N TYR A 137 19.81 7.07 1.15
CA TYR A 137 18.71 7.46 2.03
C TYR A 137 17.38 7.41 1.26
N LEU A 138 16.32 7.13 2.00
CA LEU A 138 14.98 7.14 1.48
C LEU A 138 14.57 8.60 1.23
N ASN A 139 14.65 9.04 -0.05
CA ASN A 139 14.41 10.39 -0.56
C ASN A 139 15.28 11.50 0.06
#